data_ce33d37b8a1fbf5b2bba05c88d911a10
#
_entry.id   ce33d37b8a1fbf5b2bba05c88d911a10
#
_cell.length_a   1.000
_cell.length_b   1.000
_cell.length_c   1.000
_cell.angle_alpha   90.00
_cell.angle_beta   90.00
_cell.angle_gamma   90.00
#
_symmetry.space_group_name_H-M   'P 1'
#
loop_
_entity.id
_entity.type
_entity.pdbx_description
1 polymer ?
#
loop_
_entity_poly.entity_id
_entity_poly.type
_entity_poly.pdbx_seq_one_letter_code
_entity_poly.pdbx_strand_id
1 'polypeptide(L)'
;IRNDKRDWADLRLLQEMCRYEPYGVSRLGDEAAAAAINNQKLHAYSQQMMAASRLELFYCGSAPISRVEDALLEAFAALPRGVGHDPEPPRAVAAPAELRIIHEAMDVTQGKLSMGFRCATDDVPAMILANLLFGGTSNSKLFMNVREKLSLCYYASSTYVRSKGILTVSSGIETADYQRALDEILHQLQEIRDGHWEPWELEGARSTMRSALTSLSDSQGALENYCLGQAATGQSEDPETMQRLLDQVTPERIRAAAGSVTLDTVYFLHGKEEA
;
A
#
# COMPACT_ATOMS: atom_id res chain seq x y z
N ILE A 1 -6.01 16.46 -2.74
CA ILE A 1 -5.33 15.79 -1.62
C ILE A 1 -5.21 16.70 -0.42
N ARG A 2 -4.66 17.92 -0.53
CA ARG A 2 -4.47 18.81 0.63
C ARG A 2 -5.78 19.15 1.39
N ASN A 3 -6.92 19.09 0.70
CA ASN A 3 -8.25 19.30 1.32
C ASN A 3 -8.74 18.04 2.03
N ASP A 4 -8.39 16.85 1.57
CA ASP A 4 -8.60 15.60 2.31
C ASP A 4 -7.44 15.38 3.27
N LYS A 5 -7.71 15.57 4.55
CA LYS A 5 -6.67 15.54 5.59
C LYS A 5 -6.18 14.13 5.91
N ARG A 6 -6.99 13.11 5.62
CA ARG A 6 -6.58 11.71 5.71
C ARG A 6 -5.57 11.39 4.61
N ASP A 7 -5.94 11.65 3.36
CA ASP A 7 -5.08 11.42 2.21
C ASP A 7 -3.79 12.25 2.29
N TRP A 8 -3.89 13.48 2.84
CA TRP A 8 -2.73 14.32 3.08
C TRP A 8 -1.77 13.69 4.09
N ALA A 9 -2.27 13.23 5.24
CA ALA A 9 -1.46 12.61 6.28
C ALA A 9 -0.77 11.33 5.77
N ASP A 10 -1.48 10.49 5.02
CA ASP A 10 -0.94 9.26 4.46
C ASP A 10 0.12 9.56 3.37
N LEU A 11 -0.09 10.58 2.53
CA LEU A 11 0.92 11.05 1.58
C LEU A 11 2.18 11.57 2.29
N ARG A 12 2.00 12.41 3.32
CA ARG A 12 3.12 12.97 4.10
C ARG A 12 3.90 11.89 4.83
N LEU A 13 3.20 10.92 5.42
CA LEU A 13 3.85 9.74 6.00
C LEU A 13 4.79 9.07 4.99
N LEU A 14 4.30 8.76 3.78
CA LEU A 14 5.09 8.09 2.75
C LEU A 14 6.28 8.94 2.28
N GLN A 15 6.09 10.25 2.12
CA GLN A 15 7.17 11.17 1.76
C GLN A 15 8.28 11.21 2.82
N GLU A 16 7.93 11.24 4.10
CA GLU A 16 8.89 11.26 5.20
C GLU A 16 9.55 9.90 5.43
N MET A 17 8.77 8.81 5.37
CA MET A 17 9.25 7.46 5.52
C MET A 17 10.22 7.07 4.40
N CYS A 18 9.93 7.45 3.17
CA CYS A 18 10.69 7.09 1.97
C CYS A 18 11.44 8.28 1.35
N ARG A 19 11.77 9.33 2.11
CA ARG A 19 12.33 10.59 1.59
C ARG A 19 13.64 10.45 0.81
N TYR A 20 14.36 9.36 1.00
CA TYR A 20 15.60 9.06 0.26
C TYR A 20 15.44 7.95 -0.77
N GLU A 21 14.22 7.60 -1.08
CA GLU A 21 13.86 6.53 -2.01
C GLU A 21 12.98 7.09 -3.13
N PRO A 22 13.05 6.56 -4.35
CA PRO A 22 12.11 6.95 -5.42
C PRO A 22 10.64 6.81 -5.02
N TYR A 23 10.33 5.87 -4.13
CA TYR A 23 8.98 5.63 -3.63
C TYR A 23 8.40 6.79 -2.80
N GLY A 24 9.25 7.65 -2.23
CA GLY A 24 8.83 8.86 -1.51
C GLY A 24 8.42 10.01 -2.40
N VAL A 25 8.67 9.91 -3.71
CA VAL A 25 8.25 10.95 -4.66
C VAL A 25 6.73 10.84 -4.87
N SER A 26 6.02 11.94 -4.66
CA SER A 26 4.58 11.97 -4.90
C SER A 26 4.26 11.71 -6.39
N ARG A 27 3.46 10.68 -6.66
CA ARG A 27 2.95 10.42 -8.02
C ARG A 27 2.08 11.54 -8.59
N LEU A 28 1.63 12.46 -7.75
CA LEU A 28 0.83 13.62 -8.14
C LEU A 28 1.71 14.84 -8.47
N GLY A 29 3.03 14.71 -8.29
CA GLY A 29 3.96 15.82 -8.44
C GLY A 29 3.78 16.88 -7.36
N ASP A 30 4.18 18.08 -7.68
CA ASP A 30 3.94 19.28 -6.87
C ASP A 30 3.33 20.41 -7.71
N GLU A 31 2.66 21.34 -7.04
CA GLU A 31 1.92 22.43 -7.68
C GLU A 31 2.82 23.38 -8.46
N ALA A 32 4.01 23.68 -7.93
CA ALA A 32 4.96 24.59 -8.57
C ALA A 32 5.55 23.98 -9.85
N ALA A 33 5.92 22.70 -9.82
CA ALA A 33 6.37 21.97 -10.98
C ALA A 33 5.27 21.87 -12.04
N ALA A 34 4.03 21.57 -11.63
CA ALA A 34 2.88 21.52 -12.55
C ALA A 34 2.63 22.86 -13.24
N ALA A 35 2.71 23.97 -12.52
CA ALA A 35 2.54 25.33 -13.08
C ALA A 35 3.65 25.71 -14.07
N ALA A 36 4.84 25.11 -13.98
CA ALA A 36 5.98 25.34 -14.87
C ALA A 36 5.94 24.51 -16.17
N ILE A 37 4.98 23.56 -16.28
CA ILE A 37 4.79 22.73 -17.48
C ILE A 37 4.06 23.52 -18.54
N ASN A 38 4.57 23.47 -19.78
CA ASN A 38 3.86 23.95 -20.96
C ASN A 38 3.69 22.82 -21.99
N ASN A 39 2.93 23.07 -23.05
CA ASN A 39 2.64 22.09 -24.09
C ASN A 39 3.90 21.52 -24.77
N GLN A 40 4.92 22.33 -24.98
CA GLN A 40 6.16 21.89 -25.63
C GLN A 40 6.95 20.93 -24.74
N LYS A 41 7.11 21.27 -23.45
CA LYS A 41 7.75 20.40 -22.47
C LYS A 41 7.01 19.09 -22.30
N LEU A 42 5.67 19.15 -22.19
CA LEU A 42 4.84 17.97 -22.03
C LEU A 42 4.93 17.05 -23.25
N HIS A 43 4.88 17.62 -24.46
CA HIS A 43 5.03 16.85 -25.71
C HIS A 43 6.40 16.18 -25.81
N ALA A 44 7.49 16.92 -25.56
CA ALA A 44 8.84 16.37 -25.59
C ALA A 44 9.02 15.23 -24.56
N TYR A 45 8.52 15.39 -23.35
CA TYR A 45 8.55 14.36 -22.32
C TYR A 45 7.72 13.13 -22.71
N SER A 46 6.53 13.32 -23.27
CA SER A 46 5.68 12.24 -23.79
C SER A 46 6.39 11.40 -24.86
N GLN A 47 7.06 12.07 -25.81
CA GLN A 47 7.85 11.38 -26.84
C GLN A 47 9.01 10.57 -26.23
N GLN A 48 9.73 11.17 -25.29
CA GLN A 48 10.83 10.49 -24.60
C GLN A 48 10.32 9.28 -23.79
N MET A 49 9.20 9.43 -23.08
CA MET A 49 8.60 8.37 -22.29
C MET A 49 8.16 7.19 -23.19
N MET A 50 7.50 7.48 -24.31
CA MET A 50 7.10 6.43 -25.27
C MET A 50 8.28 5.73 -25.92
N ALA A 51 9.40 6.43 -26.11
CA ALA A 51 10.63 5.84 -26.67
C ALA A 51 11.41 4.97 -25.70
N ALA A 52 11.42 5.30 -24.40
CA ALA A 52 12.33 4.70 -23.42
C ALA A 52 11.67 3.85 -22.34
N SER A 53 10.37 4.05 -22.07
CA SER A 53 9.69 3.29 -21.00
C SER A 53 9.35 1.88 -21.42
N ARG A 54 9.35 0.95 -20.47
CA ARG A 54 8.74 -0.36 -20.63
C ARG A 54 7.25 -0.21 -20.87
N LEU A 55 6.70 -0.95 -21.83
CA LEU A 55 5.27 -0.98 -22.15
C LEU A 55 4.72 -2.35 -21.75
N GLU A 56 3.70 -2.35 -20.91
CA GLU A 56 2.92 -3.54 -20.58
C GLU A 56 1.54 -3.39 -21.23
N LEU A 57 1.12 -4.42 -21.96
CA LEU A 57 -0.15 -4.44 -22.66
C LEU A 57 -1.03 -5.51 -22.04
N PHE A 58 -2.19 -5.11 -21.57
CA PHE A 58 -3.19 -6.02 -21.03
C PHE A 58 -4.36 -6.13 -22.00
N TYR A 59 -4.75 -7.37 -22.31
CA TYR A 59 -5.93 -7.65 -23.11
C TYR A 59 -6.88 -8.57 -22.33
N CYS A 60 -8.15 -8.20 -22.27
CA CYS A 60 -9.23 -9.01 -21.76
C CYS A 60 -10.42 -8.92 -22.72
N GLY A 61 -10.72 -10.00 -23.42
CA GLY A 61 -11.79 -10.04 -24.40
C GLY A 61 -11.95 -11.39 -25.08
N SER A 62 -12.85 -11.48 -26.05
CA SER A 62 -13.20 -12.72 -26.75
C SER A 62 -12.44 -12.96 -28.06
N ALA A 63 -11.62 -12.01 -28.54
CA ALA A 63 -10.85 -12.20 -29.74
C ALA A 63 -9.72 -13.19 -29.53
N PRO A 64 -9.35 -14.02 -30.52
CA PRO A 64 -8.19 -14.90 -30.44
C PRO A 64 -6.91 -14.10 -30.15
N ILE A 65 -6.08 -14.58 -29.21
CA ILE A 65 -4.89 -13.86 -28.75
C ILE A 65 -3.92 -13.55 -29.92
N SER A 66 -3.74 -14.47 -30.88
CA SER A 66 -2.88 -14.24 -32.04
C SER A 66 -3.31 -13.04 -32.87
N ARG A 67 -4.61 -12.85 -33.07
CA ARG A 67 -5.14 -11.68 -33.80
C ARG A 67 -4.89 -10.37 -33.05
N VAL A 68 -4.96 -10.40 -31.72
CA VAL A 68 -4.66 -9.25 -30.87
C VAL A 68 -3.17 -8.93 -30.90
N GLU A 69 -2.32 -9.95 -30.80
CA GLU A 69 -0.86 -9.80 -30.92
C GLU A 69 -0.46 -9.17 -32.25
N ASP A 70 -0.97 -9.69 -33.37
CA ASP A 70 -0.70 -9.14 -34.71
C ASP A 70 -1.10 -7.67 -34.82
N ALA A 71 -2.31 -7.32 -34.34
CA ALA A 71 -2.80 -5.95 -34.36
C ALA A 71 -1.98 -5.00 -33.48
N LEU A 72 -1.55 -5.48 -32.31
CA LEU A 72 -0.69 -4.70 -31.42
C LEU A 72 0.72 -4.52 -32.01
N LEU A 73 1.32 -5.57 -32.57
CA LEU A 73 2.60 -5.47 -33.25
C LEU A 73 2.57 -4.48 -34.41
N GLU A 74 1.52 -4.50 -35.23
CA GLU A 74 1.32 -3.55 -36.31
C GLU A 74 1.17 -2.11 -35.77
N ALA A 75 0.31 -1.91 -34.76
CA ALA A 75 0.05 -0.58 -34.19
C ALA A 75 1.29 0.03 -33.54
N PHE A 76 2.12 -0.80 -32.90
CA PHE A 76 3.33 -0.33 -32.17
C PHE A 76 4.61 -0.34 -33.03
N ALA A 77 4.58 -0.93 -34.25
CA ALA A 77 5.74 -0.98 -35.14
C ALA A 77 6.29 0.40 -35.53
N ALA A 78 5.41 1.41 -35.60
CA ALA A 78 5.79 2.77 -35.95
C ALA A 78 6.29 3.62 -34.76
N LEU A 79 6.21 3.12 -33.54
CA LEU A 79 6.70 3.86 -32.38
C LEU A 79 8.24 3.87 -32.36
N PRO A 80 8.86 5.06 -32.26
CA PRO A 80 10.30 5.13 -32.10
C PRO A 80 10.71 4.55 -30.73
N ARG A 81 11.23 3.33 -30.74
CA ARG A 81 11.72 2.67 -29.53
C ARG A 81 13.23 2.81 -29.47
N GLY A 82 13.72 3.44 -28.41
CA GLY A 82 15.12 3.49 -28.05
C GLY A 82 15.53 2.32 -27.13
N VAL A 83 16.70 2.46 -26.48
CA VAL A 83 17.09 1.52 -25.42
C VAL A 83 16.19 1.82 -24.21
N GLY A 84 15.27 0.90 -23.96
CA GLY A 84 14.37 1.00 -22.81
C GLY A 84 15.13 0.77 -21.50
N HIS A 85 14.76 1.50 -20.48
CA HIS A 85 15.15 1.20 -19.12
C HIS A 85 14.02 0.45 -18.44
N ASP A 86 14.28 -0.78 -18.01
CA ASP A 86 13.37 -1.44 -17.10
C ASP A 86 13.40 -0.69 -15.77
N PRO A 87 12.24 -0.31 -15.24
CA PRO A 87 12.19 0.32 -13.93
C PRO A 87 12.77 -0.66 -12.90
N GLU A 88 13.64 -0.16 -12.02
CA GLU A 88 14.05 -0.96 -10.89
C GLU A 88 12.82 -1.28 -10.04
N PRO A 89 12.56 -2.57 -9.73
CA PRO A 89 11.46 -2.92 -8.85
C PRO A 89 11.67 -2.24 -7.49
N PRO A 90 10.59 -1.75 -6.85
CA PRO A 90 10.70 -1.19 -5.53
C PRO A 90 11.26 -2.26 -4.58
N ARG A 91 12.32 -1.92 -3.86
CA ARG A 91 12.97 -2.84 -2.92
C ARG A 91 12.51 -2.56 -1.51
N ALA A 92 12.39 -3.61 -0.70
CA ALA A 92 12.28 -3.45 0.73
C ALA A 92 13.55 -2.77 1.28
N VAL A 93 13.37 -1.80 2.15
CA VAL A 93 14.46 -1.08 2.82
C VAL A 93 14.32 -1.35 4.31
N ALA A 94 15.43 -1.57 5.00
CA ALA A 94 15.43 -1.75 6.44
C ALA A 94 14.90 -0.50 7.16
N ALA A 95 14.28 -0.69 8.31
CA ALA A 95 13.90 0.41 9.17
C ALA A 95 15.14 1.21 9.62
N PRO A 96 15.04 2.53 9.78
CA PRO A 96 16.13 3.34 10.30
C PRO A 96 16.45 2.97 11.76
N ALA A 97 17.67 3.28 12.20
CA ALA A 97 18.08 3.03 13.59
C ALA A 97 17.28 3.89 14.59
N GLU A 98 16.80 5.05 14.16
CA GLU A 98 16.01 5.97 14.99
C GLU A 98 14.61 6.16 14.41
N LEU A 99 13.61 6.04 15.28
CA LEU A 99 12.22 6.32 14.96
C LEU A 99 12.05 7.79 14.56
N ARG A 100 11.40 8.03 13.43
CA ARG A 100 11.05 9.38 13.00
C ARG A 100 9.63 9.73 13.47
N ILE A 101 9.51 10.83 14.18
CA ILE A 101 8.21 11.36 14.63
C ILE A 101 8.05 12.75 14.06
N ILE A 102 6.99 12.97 13.29
CA ILE A 102 6.67 14.24 12.64
C ILE A 102 5.31 14.72 13.11
N HIS A 103 5.26 15.95 13.61
CA HIS A 103 4.02 16.64 13.93
C HIS A 103 3.82 17.80 12.94
N GLU A 104 2.63 17.87 12.35
CA GLU A 104 2.23 18.97 11.46
C GLU A 104 0.93 19.59 11.97
N ALA A 105 0.95 20.90 12.23
CA ALA A 105 -0.21 21.65 12.65
C ALA A 105 -0.96 22.21 11.44
N MET A 106 -2.26 21.90 11.32
CA MET A 106 -3.12 22.42 10.26
C MET A 106 -4.46 22.87 10.86
N ASP A 107 -5.28 23.50 10.04
CA ASP A 107 -6.67 23.81 10.41
C ASP A 107 -7.52 22.54 10.33
N VAL A 108 -7.56 21.80 11.42
CA VAL A 108 -8.34 20.56 11.60
C VAL A 108 -8.87 20.48 13.02
N THR A 109 -10.05 19.91 13.15
CA THR A 109 -10.67 19.62 14.46
C THR A 109 -10.28 18.24 14.96
N GLN A 110 -9.96 17.33 14.05
CA GLN A 110 -9.66 15.93 14.34
C GLN A 110 -8.23 15.58 13.88
N GLY A 111 -7.42 15.04 14.76
CA GLY A 111 -6.08 14.55 14.45
C GLY A 111 -6.09 13.38 13.45
N LYS A 112 -5.03 13.29 12.64
CA LYS A 112 -4.76 12.16 11.75
C LYS A 112 -3.43 11.55 12.14
N LEU A 113 -3.49 10.36 12.70
CA LEU A 113 -2.31 9.57 13.07
C LEU A 113 -2.04 8.55 11.96
N SER A 114 -0.93 8.73 11.26
CA SER A 114 -0.45 7.78 10.27
C SER A 114 0.89 7.19 10.71
N MET A 115 1.00 5.85 10.69
CA MET A 115 2.20 5.14 11.13
C MET A 115 2.72 4.28 9.98
N GLY A 116 4.01 4.32 9.75
CA GLY A 116 4.68 3.55 8.70
C GLY A 116 5.66 2.54 9.28
N PHE A 117 5.61 1.32 8.76
CA PHE A 117 6.43 0.21 9.21
C PHE A 117 7.16 -0.41 8.02
N ARG A 118 8.37 -0.93 8.25
CA ARG A 118 9.12 -1.78 7.31
C ARG A 118 8.86 -3.23 7.63
N CYS A 119 8.66 -4.03 6.59
CA CYS A 119 8.42 -5.47 6.68
C CYS A 119 9.61 -6.21 6.06
N ALA A 120 10.41 -6.86 6.90
CA ALA A 120 11.60 -7.60 6.49
C ALA A 120 11.27 -9.10 6.30
N THR A 121 10.28 -9.40 5.47
CA THR A 121 9.87 -10.77 5.17
C THR A 121 9.64 -10.96 3.68
N ASP A 122 10.05 -12.12 3.16
CA ASP A 122 9.73 -12.58 1.80
C ASP A 122 8.45 -13.44 1.79
N ASP A 123 7.88 -13.76 2.96
CA ASP A 123 6.64 -14.52 3.07
C ASP A 123 5.42 -13.60 2.88
N VAL A 124 5.19 -13.20 1.62
CA VAL A 124 4.09 -12.30 1.24
C VAL A 124 2.72 -12.83 1.64
N PRO A 125 2.37 -14.14 1.42
CA PRO A 125 1.07 -14.67 1.85
C PRO A 125 0.84 -14.56 3.36
N ALA A 126 1.87 -14.84 4.17
CA ALA A 126 1.77 -14.72 5.63
C ALA A 126 1.61 -13.25 6.06
N MET A 127 2.32 -12.32 5.41
CA MET A 127 2.21 -10.90 5.71
C MET A 127 0.85 -10.32 5.29
N ILE A 128 0.25 -10.82 4.20
CA ILE A 128 -1.14 -10.47 3.83
C ILE A 128 -2.11 -10.84 4.95
N LEU A 129 -2.05 -12.10 5.46
CA LEU A 129 -2.93 -12.52 6.54
C LEU A 129 -2.63 -11.79 7.86
N ALA A 130 -1.37 -11.52 8.18
CA ALA A 130 -1.00 -10.70 9.33
C ALA A 130 -1.62 -9.30 9.25
N ASN A 131 -1.56 -8.65 8.08
CA ASN A 131 -2.19 -7.35 7.88
C ASN A 131 -3.72 -7.40 7.99
N LEU A 132 -4.37 -8.43 7.44
CA LEU A 132 -5.83 -8.58 7.53
C LEU A 132 -6.29 -8.75 8.98
N LEU A 133 -5.56 -9.53 9.78
CA LEU A 133 -5.81 -9.68 11.21
C LEU A 133 -5.55 -8.36 11.96
N PHE A 134 -4.49 -7.62 11.59
CA PHE A 134 -4.08 -6.41 12.27
C PHE A 134 -5.07 -5.25 12.04
N GLY A 135 -5.28 -4.83 10.80
CA GLY A 135 -6.09 -3.65 10.48
C GLY A 135 -6.72 -3.66 9.09
N GLY A 136 -6.58 -4.77 8.33
CA GLY A 136 -7.04 -4.86 6.95
C GLY A 136 -8.53 -5.19 6.76
N THR A 137 -9.27 -5.48 7.83
CA THR A 137 -10.70 -5.85 7.78
C THR A 137 -11.51 -5.14 8.86
N SER A 138 -12.84 -5.17 8.71
CA SER A 138 -13.77 -4.68 9.75
C SER A 138 -13.83 -5.56 11.01
N ASN A 139 -13.20 -6.72 10.99
CA ASN A 139 -13.09 -7.63 12.14
C ASN A 139 -11.65 -7.70 12.67
N SER A 140 -10.78 -6.80 12.21
CA SER A 140 -9.37 -6.75 12.60
C SER A 140 -9.16 -6.22 14.02
N LYS A 141 -7.98 -6.47 14.56
CA LYS A 141 -7.59 -6.00 15.90
C LYS A 141 -7.72 -4.48 16.05
N LEU A 142 -7.29 -3.70 15.06
CA LEU A 142 -7.43 -2.24 15.10
C LEU A 142 -8.89 -1.82 15.12
N PHE A 143 -9.72 -2.42 14.27
CA PHE A 143 -11.13 -2.06 14.24
C PHE A 143 -11.83 -2.44 15.55
N MET A 144 -11.70 -3.67 16.00
CA MET A 144 -12.41 -4.19 17.16
C MET A 144 -11.93 -3.60 18.50
N ASN A 145 -10.62 -3.41 18.66
CA ASN A 145 -10.07 -3.01 19.95
C ASN A 145 -9.84 -1.48 20.02
N VAL A 146 -9.22 -0.88 19.00
CA VAL A 146 -8.90 0.56 19.05
C VAL A 146 -10.14 1.42 18.80
N ARG A 147 -10.95 1.05 17.80
CA ARG A 147 -12.16 1.80 17.43
C ARG A 147 -13.36 1.43 18.30
N GLU A 148 -13.80 0.16 18.26
CA GLU A 148 -15.09 -0.23 18.87
C GLU A 148 -14.99 -0.32 20.40
N LYS A 149 -14.00 -1.04 20.93
CA LYS A 149 -13.89 -1.29 22.37
C LYS A 149 -13.39 -0.08 23.17
N LEU A 150 -12.34 0.58 22.69
CA LEU A 150 -11.68 1.67 23.40
C LEU A 150 -12.14 3.05 22.93
N SER A 151 -12.83 3.13 21.80
CA SER A 151 -13.32 4.38 21.20
C SER A 151 -12.22 5.46 21.04
N LEU A 152 -10.97 5.03 20.79
CA LEU A 152 -9.82 5.92 20.65
C LEU A 152 -9.75 6.61 19.27
N CYS A 153 -10.51 6.10 18.31
CA CYS A 153 -10.48 6.60 16.95
C CYS A 153 -11.84 6.48 16.26
N TYR A 154 -12.04 7.29 15.23
CA TYR A 154 -13.20 7.20 14.33
C TYR A 154 -13.03 6.14 13.26
N TYR A 155 -11.79 5.92 12.86
CA TYR A 155 -11.38 4.84 11.98
C TYR A 155 -9.94 4.43 12.33
N ALA A 156 -9.63 3.18 12.17
CA ALA A 156 -8.29 2.64 12.18
C ALA A 156 -8.20 1.52 11.15
N SER A 157 -7.24 1.59 10.28
CA SER A 157 -7.00 0.58 9.24
C SER A 157 -5.53 0.44 8.94
N SER A 158 -5.12 -0.72 8.45
CA SER A 158 -3.77 -0.96 7.95
C SER A 158 -3.77 -1.42 6.50
N THR A 159 -2.69 -1.10 5.79
CA THR A 159 -2.47 -1.49 4.40
C THR A 159 -1.06 -2.00 4.22
N TYR A 160 -0.93 -3.21 3.69
CA TYR A 160 0.36 -3.79 3.32
C TYR A 160 0.64 -3.60 1.83
N VAL A 161 1.73 -2.90 1.51
CA VAL A 161 2.21 -2.71 0.14
C VAL A 161 3.31 -3.73 -0.14
N ARG A 162 2.90 -4.89 -0.66
CA ARG A 162 3.78 -6.05 -0.89
C ARG A 162 4.99 -5.74 -1.76
N SER A 163 4.79 -4.93 -2.81
CA SER A 163 5.86 -4.57 -3.75
C SER A 163 6.99 -3.78 -3.11
N LYS A 164 6.71 -3.08 -1.99
CA LYS A 164 7.67 -2.23 -1.29
C LYS A 164 8.11 -2.81 0.06
N GLY A 165 7.39 -3.79 0.59
CA GLY A 165 7.64 -4.31 1.93
C GLY A 165 7.37 -3.28 3.01
N ILE A 166 6.28 -2.51 2.88
CA ILE A 166 5.84 -1.55 3.90
C ILE A 166 4.42 -1.85 4.35
N LEU A 167 4.17 -1.58 5.61
CA LEU A 167 2.85 -1.58 6.22
C LEU A 167 2.56 -0.16 6.71
N THR A 168 1.38 0.35 6.42
CA THR A 168 0.92 1.64 6.92
C THR A 168 -0.34 1.48 7.76
N VAL A 169 -0.46 2.28 8.81
CA VAL A 169 -1.68 2.43 9.60
C VAL A 169 -2.17 3.86 9.43
N SER A 170 -3.47 4.03 9.22
CA SER A 170 -4.15 5.33 9.15
C SER A 170 -5.28 5.36 10.16
N SER A 171 -5.32 6.39 11.00
CA SER A 171 -6.30 6.53 12.08
C SER A 171 -6.72 7.99 12.26
N GLY A 172 -8.01 8.22 12.52
CA GLY A 172 -8.56 9.53 12.89
C GLY A 172 -8.87 9.56 14.37
N ILE A 173 -8.18 10.40 15.14
CA ILE A 173 -8.19 10.41 16.60
C ILE A 173 -8.49 11.84 17.15
N GLU A 174 -8.91 11.93 18.40
CA GLU A 174 -8.82 13.20 19.13
C GLU A 174 -7.35 13.50 19.44
N THR A 175 -6.97 14.79 19.38
CA THR A 175 -5.56 15.20 19.63
C THR A 175 -5.10 14.77 21.02
N ALA A 176 -5.96 14.83 22.02
CA ALA A 176 -5.65 14.42 23.38
C ALA A 176 -5.39 12.92 23.54
N ASP A 177 -5.88 12.09 22.62
CA ASP A 177 -5.72 10.63 22.66
C ASP A 177 -4.50 10.13 21.86
N TYR A 178 -3.66 11.04 21.36
CA TYR A 178 -2.49 10.69 20.53
C TYR A 178 -1.65 9.56 21.12
N GLN A 179 -1.15 9.74 22.35
CA GLN A 179 -0.26 8.75 22.96
C GLN A 179 -0.97 7.41 23.22
N ARG A 180 -2.22 7.48 23.70
CA ARG A 180 -3.02 6.28 23.97
C ARG A 180 -3.32 5.48 22.69
N ALA A 181 -3.66 6.17 21.60
CA ALA A 181 -3.91 5.54 20.31
C ALA A 181 -2.63 4.93 19.72
N LEU A 182 -1.49 5.64 19.81
CA LEU A 182 -0.19 5.15 19.37
C LEU A 182 0.19 3.85 20.11
N ASP A 183 0.12 3.88 21.45
CA ASP A 183 0.48 2.75 22.30
C ASP A 183 -0.44 1.55 22.04
N GLU A 184 -1.73 1.78 21.90
CA GLU A 184 -2.70 0.71 21.65
C GLU A 184 -2.52 0.09 20.26
N ILE A 185 -2.26 0.88 19.22
CA ILE A 185 -1.96 0.36 17.87
C ILE A 185 -0.73 -0.55 17.92
N LEU A 186 0.32 -0.15 18.63
CA LEU A 186 1.53 -0.96 18.80
C LEU A 186 1.26 -2.22 19.62
N HIS A 187 0.43 -2.13 20.66
CA HIS A 187 -0.02 -3.28 21.44
C HIS A 187 -0.77 -4.29 20.57
N GLN A 188 -1.69 -3.85 19.71
CA GLN A 188 -2.40 -4.75 18.81
C GLN A 188 -1.48 -5.43 17.79
N LEU A 189 -0.40 -4.78 17.33
CA LEU A 189 0.62 -5.44 16.52
C LEU A 189 1.37 -6.51 17.34
N GLN A 190 1.64 -6.24 18.61
CA GLN A 190 2.28 -7.23 19.50
C GLN A 190 1.37 -8.45 19.72
N GLU A 191 0.06 -8.27 19.88
CA GLU A 191 -0.91 -9.35 19.96
C GLU A 191 -0.83 -10.30 18.74
N ILE A 192 -0.66 -9.74 17.53
CA ILE A 192 -0.45 -10.57 16.34
C ILE A 192 0.90 -11.33 16.40
N ARG A 193 1.98 -10.71 16.86
CA ARG A 193 3.29 -11.35 17.02
C ARG A 193 3.25 -12.52 18.01
N ASP A 194 2.48 -12.37 19.08
CA ASP A 194 2.33 -13.37 20.13
C ASP A 194 1.35 -14.49 19.74
N GLY A 195 0.59 -14.29 18.65
CA GLY A 195 -0.37 -15.26 18.16
C GLY A 195 -1.72 -15.19 18.88
N HIS A 196 -2.04 -14.05 19.49
CA HIS A 196 -3.27 -13.82 20.22
C HIS A 196 -4.42 -13.41 19.28
N TRP A 197 -4.94 -14.37 18.55
CA TRP A 197 -6.18 -14.24 17.79
C TRP A 197 -7.02 -15.50 17.93
N GLU A 198 -8.31 -15.32 17.80
CA GLU A 198 -9.27 -16.43 17.82
C GLU A 198 -9.33 -17.12 16.43
N PRO A 199 -9.67 -18.42 16.38
CA PRO A 199 -9.77 -19.15 15.11
C PRO A 199 -10.68 -18.47 14.07
N TRP A 200 -11.78 -17.84 14.52
CA TRP A 200 -12.70 -17.14 13.64
C TRP A 200 -12.12 -15.87 13.01
N GLU A 201 -11.17 -15.18 13.69
CA GLU A 201 -10.49 -13.99 13.15
C GLU A 201 -9.63 -14.38 11.95
N LEU A 202 -8.86 -15.47 12.07
CA LEU A 202 -8.02 -15.98 10.98
C LEU A 202 -8.88 -16.52 9.82
N GLU A 203 -9.94 -17.26 10.11
CA GLU A 203 -10.84 -17.73 9.05
C GLU A 203 -11.56 -16.57 8.36
N GLY A 204 -11.94 -15.54 9.09
CA GLY A 204 -12.49 -14.30 8.54
C GLY A 204 -11.51 -13.60 7.59
N ALA A 205 -10.23 -13.50 7.98
CA ALA A 205 -9.17 -12.95 7.12
C ALA A 205 -8.99 -13.76 5.83
N ARG A 206 -8.96 -15.11 5.92
CA ARG A 206 -8.89 -16.01 4.77
C ARG A 206 -10.10 -15.87 3.85
N SER A 207 -11.30 -15.85 4.42
CA SER A 207 -12.56 -15.69 3.68
C SER A 207 -12.61 -14.36 2.94
N THR A 208 -12.18 -13.27 3.59
CA THR A 208 -12.06 -11.95 2.96
C THR A 208 -11.14 -11.99 1.74
N MET A 209 -9.98 -12.61 1.87
CA MET A 209 -9.02 -12.70 0.76
C MET A 209 -9.53 -13.61 -0.36
N ARG A 210 -10.15 -14.73 -0.02
CA ARG A 210 -10.78 -15.65 -0.99
C ARG A 210 -11.84 -14.92 -1.80
N SER A 211 -12.74 -14.18 -1.14
CA SER A 211 -13.75 -13.37 -1.82
C SER A 211 -13.14 -12.31 -2.73
N ALA A 212 -12.11 -11.61 -2.27
CA ALA A 212 -11.42 -10.59 -3.06
C ALA A 212 -10.77 -11.19 -4.33
N LEU A 213 -10.08 -12.32 -4.21
CA LEU A 213 -9.44 -13.00 -5.35
C LEU A 213 -10.47 -13.57 -6.33
N THR A 214 -11.58 -14.14 -5.83
CA THR A 214 -12.67 -14.65 -6.68
C THR A 214 -13.32 -13.53 -7.47
N SER A 215 -13.55 -12.37 -6.83
CA SER A 215 -14.19 -11.20 -7.48
C SER A 215 -13.31 -10.52 -8.53
N LEU A 216 -12.03 -10.87 -8.63
CA LEU A 216 -11.17 -10.34 -9.70
C LEU A 216 -11.68 -10.71 -11.10
N SER A 217 -12.26 -11.91 -11.24
CA SER A 217 -12.83 -12.37 -12.52
C SER A 217 -14.07 -11.60 -12.96
N ASP A 218 -14.74 -10.94 -12.05
CA ASP A 218 -15.98 -10.19 -12.32
C ASP A 218 -15.70 -8.75 -12.82
N SER A 219 -14.44 -8.30 -12.74
CA SER A 219 -14.05 -6.95 -13.11
C SER A 219 -12.76 -6.94 -13.93
N GLN A 220 -12.87 -6.56 -15.22
CA GLN A 220 -11.70 -6.42 -16.08
C GLN A 220 -10.65 -5.48 -15.52
N GLY A 221 -11.06 -4.33 -14.97
CA GLY A 221 -10.13 -3.37 -14.37
C GLY A 221 -9.45 -3.88 -13.08
N ALA A 222 -10.14 -4.70 -12.27
CA ALA A 222 -9.54 -5.33 -11.11
C ALA A 222 -8.50 -6.39 -11.52
N LEU A 223 -8.82 -7.20 -12.53
CA LEU A 223 -7.91 -8.19 -13.10
C LEU A 223 -6.68 -7.52 -13.73
N GLU A 224 -6.88 -6.43 -14.51
CA GLU A 224 -5.79 -5.62 -15.08
C GLU A 224 -4.85 -5.10 -13.97
N ASN A 225 -5.38 -4.48 -12.94
CA ASN A 225 -4.58 -3.98 -11.82
C ASN A 225 -3.81 -5.11 -11.10
N TYR A 226 -4.42 -6.27 -10.93
CA TYR A 226 -3.76 -7.44 -10.36
C TYR A 226 -2.58 -7.89 -11.24
N CYS A 227 -2.81 -8.09 -12.55
CA CYS A 227 -1.79 -8.51 -13.50
C CYS A 227 -0.66 -7.47 -13.63
N LEU A 228 -1.02 -6.18 -13.70
CA LEU A 228 -0.03 -5.09 -13.74
C LEU A 228 0.83 -5.07 -12.47
N GLY A 229 0.23 -5.28 -11.31
CA GLY A 229 0.96 -5.39 -10.05
C GLY A 229 1.95 -6.55 -10.04
N GLN A 230 1.59 -7.70 -10.62
CA GLN A 230 2.48 -8.84 -10.79
C GLN A 230 3.62 -8.51 -11.76
N ALA A 231 3.31 -7.98 -12.94
CA ALA A 231 4.31 -7.61 -13.93
C ALA A 231 5.31 -6.57 -13.40
N ALA A 232 4.83 -5.56 -12.67
CA ALA A 232 5.66 -4.51 -12.09
C ALA A 232 6.64 -5.02 -11.01
N THR A 233 6.32 -6.14 -10.36
CA THR A 233 7.14 -6.74 -9.30
C THR A 233 7.91 -7.98 -9.75
N GLY A 234 7.81 -8.36 -11.03
CA GLY A 234 8.44 -9.56 -11.56
C GLY A 234 7.81 -10.87 -11.05
N GLN A 235 6.58 -10.78 -10.55
CA GLN A 235 5.79 -11.92 -10.10
C GLN A 235 4.83 -12.38 -11.19
N SER A 236 4.32 -13.60 -11.08
CA SER A 236 3.42 -14.21 -12.07
C SER A 236 2.35 -15.12 -11.47
N GLU A 237 2.11 -15.01 -10.15
CA GLU A 237 1.09 -15.83 -9.49
C GLU A 237 -0.31 -15.40 -9.95
N ASP A 238 -1.05 -16.32 -10.54
CA ASP A 238 -2.46 -16.12 -10.80
C ASP A 238 -3.29 -16.11 -9.49
N PRO A 239 -4.53 -15.64 -9.53
CA PRO A 239 -5.37 -15.57 -8.33
C PRO A 239 -5.59 -16.91 -7.64
N GLU A 240 -5.67 -18.01 -8.39
CA GLU A 240 -5.85 -19.37 -7.86
C GLU A 240 -4.58 -19.84 -7.13
N THR A 241 -3.42 -19.56 -7.70
CA THR A 241 -2.12 -19.85 -7.07
C THR A 241 -1.97 -19.06 -5.79
N MET A 242 -2.28 -17.75 -5.82
CA MET A 242 -2.27 -16.91 -4.61
C MET A 242 -3.22 -17.46 -3.53
N GLN A 243 -4.42 -17.90 -3.91
CA GLN A 243 -5.36 -18.50 -2.96
C GLN A 243 -4.78 -19.77 -2.32
N ARG A 244 -4.18 -20.66 -3.10
CA ARG A 244 -3.53 -21.87 -2.56
C ARG A 244 -2.39 -21.55 -1.60
N LEU A 245 -1.58 -20.52 -1.91
CA LEU A 245 -0.51 -20.06 -1.03
C LEU A 245 -1.04 -19.53 0.29
N LEU A 246 -2.13 -18.76 0.26
CA LEU A 246 -2.79 -18.24 1.47
C LEU A 246 -3.39 -19.37 2.33
N ASP A 247 -4.00 -20.38 1.71
CA ASP A 247 -4.59 -21.53 2.44
C ASP A 247 -3.52 -22.37 3.15
N GLN A 248 -2.27 -22.38 2.67
CA GLN A 248 -1.13 -23.09 3.24
C GLN A 248 -0.39 -22.31 4.35
N VAL A 249 -0.77 -21.07 4.62
CA VAL A 249 -0.13 -20.27 5.67
C VAL A 249 -0.50 -20.83 7.04
N THR A 250 0.50 -21.10 7.88
CA THR A 250 0.29 -21.55 9.27
C THR A 250 0.32 -20.37 10.24
N PRO A 251 -0.24 -20.50 11.46
CA PRO A 251 -0.14 -19.49 12.50
C PRO A 251 1.30 -19.06 12.81
N GLU A 252 2.25 -20.00 12.79
CA GLU A 252 3.68 -19.72 13.04
C GLU A 252 4.26 -18.80 11.95
N ARG A 253 3.88 -19.01 10.69
CA ARG A 253 4.29 -18.14 9.57
C ARG A 253 3.72 -16.73 9.73
N ILE A 254 2.46 -16.59 10.15
CA ILE A 254 1.84 -15.28 10.42
C ILE A 254 2.61 -14.56 11.54
N ARG A 255 2.90 -15.24 12.64
CA ARG A 255 3.69 -14.68 13.75
C ARG A 255 5.07 -14.24 13.30
N ALA A 256 5.76 -15.07 12.52
CA ALA A 256 7.08 -14.75 11.98
C ALA A 256 7.04 -13.52 11.06
N ALA A 257 6.03 -13.43 10.19
CA ALA A 257 5.84 -12.27 9.33
C ALA A 257 5.54 -11.00 10.15
N ALA A 258 4.66 -11.06 11.13
CA ALA A 258 4.40 -9.94 12.04
C ALA A 258 5.62 -9.55 12.88
N GLY A 259 6.46 -10.53 13.25
CA GLY A 259 7.74 -10.31 13.96
C GLY A 259 8.75 -9.52 13.12
N SER A 260 8.66 -9.58 11.80
CA SER A 260 9.52 -8.83 10.88
C SER A 260 9.14 -7.36 10.70
N VAL A 261 7.98 -6.95 11.19
CA VAL A 261 7.45 -5.59 11.04
C VAL A 261 8.11 -4.67 12.06
N THR A 262 8.73 -3.57 11.62
CA THR A 262 9.42 -2.60 12.47
C THR A 262 8.87 -1.20 12.21
N LEU A 263 8.51 -0.46 13.26
CA LEU A 263 8.05 0.93 13.14
C LEU A 263 9.20 1.80 12.61
N ASP A 264 8.92 2.58 11.57
CA ASP A 264 9.89 3.47 10.91
C ASP A 264 9.55 4.93 11.18
N THR A 265 8.28 5.32 10.94
CA THR A 265 7.86 6.72 10.96
C THR A 265 6.47 6.84 11.57
N VAL A 266 6.29 7.83 12.44
CA VAL A 266 5.00 8.29 12.93
C VAL A 266 4.77 9.71 12.40
N TYR A 267 3.65 9.92 11.76
CA TYR A 267 3.21 11.24 11.29
C TYR A 267 1.89 11.58 11.95
N PHE A 268 1.85 12.73 12.62
CA PHE A 268 0.66 13.22 13.30
C PHE A 268 0.26 14.62 12.81
N LEU A 269 -0.84 14.67 12.10
CA LEU A 269 -1.49 15.91 11.72
C LEU A 269 -2.50 16.31 12.81
N HIS A 270 -2.38 17.49 13.39
CA HIS A 270 -3.23 17.94 14.47
C HIS A 270 -3.71 19.39 14.29
N GLY A 271 -4.70 19.77 15.08
CA GLY A 271 -5.18 21.15 15.13
C GLY A 271 -4.10 22.13 15.59
N LYS A 272 -4.18 23.36 15.14
CA LYS A 272 -3.39 24.45 15.72
C LYS A 272 -3.87 24.63 17.16
N GLU A 273 -2.96 24.64 18.12
CA GLU A 273 -3.31 25.06 19.48
C GLU A 273 -3.83 26.50 19.42
N GLU A 274 -5.01 26.74 20.02
CA GLU A 274 -5.46 28.10 20.25
C GLU A 274 -4.48 28.75 21.24
N ALA A 275 -3.80 29.81 20.77
CA ALA A 275 -2.83 30.56 21.54
C ALA A 275 -3.46 31.33 22.72
#